data_dc3ab24a98a2c531874ea7af1339dcee
#
_entry.id   dc3ab24a98a2c531874ea7af1339dcee
#
_cell.length_a   1.000
_cell.length_b   1.000
_cell.length_c   1.000
_cell.angle_alpha   90.00
_cell.angle_beta   90.00
_cell.angle_gamma   90.00
#
_symmetry.space_group_name_H-M   'P 1'
#
loop_
_entity.id
_entity.type
_entity.pdbx_description
1 polymer ?
#
loop_
_entity_poly.entity_id
_entity_poly.type
_entity_poly.pdbx_seq_one_letter_code
_entity_poly.pdbx_strand_id
1 'polypeptide(L)'
;MTSGDHSANSAHVFDKLAPLYRDKYMGLTMYDDFYREFCEQLKPGRARVLDAACGPGTVSRYLMTHRPDLDLLGIDLAPRMVELAREAVPSARFAVHDCRRLADLQMRFDGIICAFGLPYLSPEEATAFIRAASQALERDGVLYLSAILGKPEDSGFERCSTGDMVYINYYSEERVLYSLRESGFDIIKQSRMPSPSTAPKKTTDLIVIAKR
;
A
#
# COMPACT_ATOMS: atom_id res chain seq x y z
N MET A 1 -0.45 -22.12 20.17
CA MET A 1 0.56 -21.80 19.15
C MET A 1 0.56 -20.28 19.01
N THR A 2 1.63 -19.61 19.40
CA THR A 2 1.77 -18.16 19.22
C THR A 2 1.68 -17.89 17.72
N SER A 3 0.69 -17.12 17.29
CA SER A 3 0.59 -16.67 15.90
C SER A 3 1.86 -15.83 15.64
N GLY A 4 2.78 -16.38 14.84
CA GLY A 4 3.95 -15.62 14.41
C GLY A 4 3.50 -14.35 13.69
N ASP A 5 4.31 -13.29 13.75
CA ASP A 5 4.07 -12.06 13.00
C ASP A 5 4.19 -12.36 11.49
N HIS A 6 3.05 -12.64 10.84
CA HIS A 6 2.99 -12.97 9.42
C HIS A 6 3.47 -11.80 8.55
N SER A 7 3.26 -10.56 9.00
CA SER A 7 3.75 -9.36 8.30
C SER A 7 5.28 -9.32 8.28
N ALA A 8 5.93 -9.60 9.41
CA ALA A 8 7.39 -9.67 9.48
C ALA A 8 7.96 -10.82 8.63
N ASN A 9 7.29 -11.98 8.62
CA ASN A 9 7.69 -13.09 7.74
C ASN A 9 7.57 -12.70 6.26
N SER A 10 6.47 -12.07 5.86
CA SER A 10 6.26 -11.59 4.49
C SER A 10 7.31 -10.57 4.10
N ALA A 11 7.63 -9.62 4.99
CA ALA A 11 8.69 -8.63 4.76
C ALA A 11 10.06 -9.29 4.53
N HIS A 12 10.42 -10.33 5.31
CA HIS A 12 11.66 -11.08 5.09
C HIS A 12 11.72 -11.76 3.72
N VAL A 13 10.61 -12.35 3.26
CA VAL A 13 10.54 -12.95 1.92
C VAL A 13 10.68 -11.87 0.85
N PHE A 14 9.99 -10.74 1.00
CA PHE A 14 10.09 -9.62 0.05
C PHE A 14 11.47 -8.98 0.04
N ASP A 15 12.14 -8.89 1.18
CA ASP A 15 13.52 -8.42 1.25
C ASP A 15 14.45 -9.30 0.39
N LYS A 16 14.35 -10.63 0.56
CA LYS A 16 15.08 -11.61 -0.24
C LYS A 16 14.78 -11.49 -1.74
N LEU A 17 13.51 -11.27 -2.09
CA LEU A 17 13.03 -11.30 -3.48
C LEU A 17 12.94 -9.91 -4.12
N ALA A 18 13.42 -8.86 -3.47
CA ALA A 18 13.22 -7.47 -3.90
C ALA A 18 13.60 -7.19 -5.37
N PRO A 19 14.76 -7.66 -5.91
CA PRO A 19 15.10 -7.46 -7.32
C PRO A 19 14.10 -8.12 -8.27
N LEU A 20 13.68 -9.35 -7.98
CA LEU A 20 12.72 -10.09 -8.82
C LEU A 20 11.34 -9.43 -8.80
N TYR A 21 10.94 -8.93 -7.63
CA TYR A 21 9.69 -8.20 -7.46
C TYR A 21 9.70 -6.89 -8.26
N ARG A 22 10.78 -6.12 -8.17
CA ARG A 22 10.99 -4.92 -8.98
C ARG A 22 10.84 -5.22 -10.47
N ASP A 23 11.60 -6.20 -10.98
CA ASP A 23 11.62 -6.54 -12.42
C ASP A 23 10.23 -6.98 -12.91
N LYS A 24 9.43 -7.60 -12.03
CA LYS A 24 8.08 -8.05 -12.36
C LYS A 24 7.04 -6.93 -12.34
N TYR A 25 7.13 -5.99 -11.40
CA TYR A 25 6.03 -5.05 -11.12
C TYR A 25 6.36 -3.57 -11.42
N MET A 26 7.64 -3.21 -11.59
CA MET A 26 8.02 -1.80 -11.83
C MET A 26 7.42 -1.22 -13.13
N GLY A 27 7.16 -2.05 -14.13
CA GLY A 27 6.56 -1.64 -15.42
C GLY A 27 5.02 -1.79 -15.47
N LEU A 28 4.37 -2.12 -14.36
CA LEU A 28 2.93 -2.36 -14.33
C LEU A 28 2.17 -1.02 -14.37
N THR A 29 1.32 -0.83 -15.40
CA THR A 29 0.59 0.44 -15.65
C THR A 29 -0.92 0.33 -15.46
N MET A 30 -1.45 -0.87 -15.17
CA MET A 30 -2.90 -1.09 -15.10
C MET A 30 -3.61 -0.31 -13.98
N TYR A 31 -2.87 0.23 -13.01
CA TYR A 31 -3.40 1.04 -11.90
C TYR A 31 -3.13 2.53 -12.06
N ASP A 32 -2.47 2.96 -13.14
CA ASP A 32 -2.02 4.34 -13.35
C ASP A 32 -3.18 5.35 -13.31
N ASP A 33 -4.36 4.99 -13.85
CA ASP A 33 -5.54 5.84 -13.81
C ASP A 33 -6.00 6.15 -12.38
N PHE A 34 -5.87 5.19 -11.46
CA PHE A 34 -6.20 5.39 -10.05
C PHE A 34 -5.15 6.22 -9.32
N TYR A 35 -3.87 6.07 -9.68
CA TYR A 35 -2.81 6.91 -9.12
C TYR A 35 -2.96 8.36 -9.61
N ARG A 36 -3.36 8.56 -10.86
CA ARG A 36 -3.70 9.88 -11.39
C ARG A 36 -4.86 10.50 -10.61
N GLU A 37 -5.94 9.75 -10.42
CA GLU A 37 -7.12 10.21 -9.67
C GLU A 37 -6.75 10.57 -8.22
N PHE A 38 -5.91 9.77 -7.56
CA PHE A 38 -5.37 10.12 -6.24
C PHE A 38 -4.61 11.45 -6.28
N CYS A 39 -3.75 11.68 -7.27
CA CYS A 39 -3.02 12.94 -7.44
C CYS A 39 -3.95 14.15 -7.66
N GLU A 40 -5.05 13.96 -8.40
CA GLU A 40 -6.05 15.01 -8.66
C GLU A 40 -6.82 15.41 -7.40
N GLN A 41 -6.95 14.50 -6.42
CA GLN A 41 -7.58 14.80 -5.14
C GLN A 41 -6.66 15.51 -4.14
N LEU A 42 -5.33 15.48 -4.36
CA LEU A 42 -4.38 16.21 -3.52
C LEU A 42 -4.52 17.73 -3.71
N LYS A 43 -4.21 18.47 -2.66
CA LYS A 43 -4.13 19.94 -2.78
C LYS A 43 -3.13 20.36 -3.87
N PRO A 44 -3.35 21.50 -4.52
CA PRO A 44 -2.38 22.06 -5.46
C PRO A 44 -1.08 22.46 -4.73
N GLY A 45 0.03 22.46 -5.47
CA GLY A 45 1.34 22.78 -4.95
C GLY A 45 1.93 21.65 -4.10
N ARG A 46 2.92 21.98 -3.29
CA ARG A 46 3.68 21.01 -2.49
C ARG A 46 2.80 20.31 -1.45
N ALA A 47 2.31 19.14 -1.79
CA ALA A 47 1.58 18.26 -0.89
C ALA A 47 2.55 17.23 -0.26
N ARG A 48 2.36 16.96 1.02
CA ARG A 48 3.11 15.90 1.73
C ARG A 48 2.40 14.59 1.58
N VAL A 49 3.07 13.61 0.94
CA VAL A 49 2.50 12.29 0.64
C VAL A 49 3.30 11.18 1.29
N LEU A 50 2.61 10.23 1.90
CA LEU A 50 3.18 8.97 2.38
C LEU A 50 2.82 7.84 1.42
N ASP A 51 3.82 7.11 0.92
CA ASP A 51 3.67 5.82 0.25
C ASP A 51 3.97 4.71 1.27
N ALA A 52 2.91 4.14 1.84
CA ALA A 52 2.99 3.12 2.89
C ALA A 52 3.06 1.72 2.26
N ALA A 53 4.05 0.92 2.67
CA ALA A 53 4.46 -0.32 2.02
C ALA A 53 4.87 -0.05 0.54
N CYS A 54 5.81 0.88 0.35
CA CYS A 54 6.18 1.41 -0.96
C CYS A 54 6.88 0.40 -1.88
N GLY A 55 7.29 -0.75 -1.34
CA GLY A 55 8.06 -1.75 -2.10
C GLY A 55 9.29 -1.12 -2.77
N PRO A 56 9.61 -1.51 -4.01
CA PRO A 56 10.76 -0.98 -4.75
C PRO A 56 10.50 0.42 -5.36
N GLY A 57 9.44 1.12 -4.91
CA GLY A 57 9.13 2.48 -5.35
C GLY A 57 8.29 2.59 -6.62
N THR A 58 7.53 1.56 -6.98
CA THR A 58 6.69 1.56 -8.20
C THR A 58 5.69 2.72 -8.20
N VAL A 59 4.92 2.86 -7.13
CA VAL A 59 3.93 3.94 -6.95
C VAL A 59 4.63 5.27 -6.77
N SER A 60 5.63 5.33 -5.89
CA SER A 60 6.44 6.53 -5.68
C SER A 60 6.99 7.10 -6.98
N ARG A 61 7.49 6.26 -7.90
CA ARG A 61 7.98 6.66 -9.21
C ARG A 61 6.87 7.30 -10.06
N TYR A 62 5.69 6.67 -10.10
CA TYR A 62 4.55 7.24 -10.80
C TYR A 62 4.20 8.62 -10.25
N LEU A 63 4.04 8.74 -8.93
CA LEU A 63 3.67 9.99 -8.28
C LEU A 63 4.69 11.10 -8.58
N MET A 64 5.99 10.83 -8.39
CA MET A 64 7.04 11.83 -8.62
C MET A 64 7.26 12.19 -10.09
N THR A 65 6.88 11.31 -11.02
CA THR A 65 6.90 11.62 -12.46
C THR A 65 5.78 12.59 -12.84
N HIS A 66 4.58 12.42 -12.28
CA HIS A 66 3.40 13.22 -12.64
C HIS A 66 3.19 14.44 -11.72
N ARG A 67 3.72 14.40 -10.50
CA ARG A 67 3.66 15.44 -9.48
C ARG A 67 5.05 15.62 -8.84
N PRO A 68 6.04 16.17 -9.57
CA PRO A 68 7.40 16.34 -9.06
C PRO A 68 7.51 17.37 -7.92
N ASP A 69 6.44 18.10 -7.66
CA ASP A 69 6.29 19.06 -6.55
C ASP A 69 5.96 18.43 -5.20
N LEU A 70 5.67 17.13 -5.15
CA LEU A 70 5.33 16.44 -3.90
C LEU A 70 6.53 16.35 -2.93
N ASP A 71 6.22 16.46 -1.63
CA ASP A 71 7.12 16.06 -0.55
C ASP A 71 6.80 14.62 -0.16
N LEU A 72 7.40 13.66 -0.89
CA LEU A 72 7.09 12.24 -0.78
C LEU A 72 8.02 11.53 0.21
N LEU A 73 7.42 10.77 1.12
CA LEU A 73 8.07 9.81 1.99
C LEU A 73 7.53 8.41 1.66
N GLY A 74 8.39 7.50 1.23
CA GLY A 74 8.08 6.08 1.12
C GLY A 74 8.56 5.30 2.35
N ILE A 75 7.74 4.37 2.84
CA ILE A 75 8.13 3.46 3.92
C ILE A 75 7.84 2.01 3.53
N ASP A 76 8.77 1.14 3.87
CA ASP A 76 8.59 -0.32 3.72
C ASP A 76 9.33 -1.03 4.87
N LEU A 77 8.87 -2.22 5.24
CA LEU A 77 9.48 -3.01 6.29
C LEU A 77 10.72 -3.77 5.79
N ALA A 78 10.84 -4.01 4.48
CA ALA A 78 11.93 -4.72 3.83
C ALA A 78 13.06 -3.74 3.44
N PRO A 79 14.28 -3.81 4.03
CA PRO A 79 15.38 -2.89 3.74
C PRO A 79 15.77 -2.83 2.27
N ARG A 80 15.84 -3.97 1.59
CA ARG A 80 16.20 -4.01 0.15
C ARG A 80 15.14 -3.38 -0.75
N MET A 81 13.86 -3.43 -0.38
CA MET A 81 12.81 -2.68 -1.07
C MET A 81 13.08 -1.18 -0.98
N VAL A 82 13.42 -0.70 0.22
CA VAL A 82 13.75 0.72 0.47
C VAL A 82 15.00 1.15 -0.31
N GLU A 83 16.03 0.30 -0.42
CA GLU A 83 17.21 0.57 -1.23
C GLU A 83 16.83 0.74 -2.70
N LEU A 84 16.06 -0.19 -3.27
CA LEU A 84 15.60 -0.12 -4.65
C LEU A 84 14.69 1.09 -4.91
N ALA A 85 13.85 1.46 -3.94
CA ALA A 85 13.01 2.66 -4.04
C ALA A 85 13.86 3.95 -4.11
N ARG A 86 14.92 4.05 -3.31
CA ARG A 86 15.88 5.17 -3.37
C ARG A 86 16.58 5.29 -4.71
N GLU A 87 16.98 4.14 -5.29
CA GLU A 87 17.57 4.09 -6.63
C GLU A 87 16.57 4.53 -7.71
N ALA A 88 15.31 4.05 -7.61
CA ALA A 88 14.27 4.35 -8.59
C ALA A 88 13.78 5.80 -8.55
N VAL A 89 13.79 6.43 -7.37
CA VAL A 89 13.23 7.78 -7.14
C VAL A 89 14.14 8.61 -6.23
N PRO A 90 15.32 9.05 -6.72
CA PRO A 90 16.29 9.80 -5.89
C PRO A 90 15.78 11.15 -5.35
N SER A 91 14.71 11.69 -5.93
CA SER A 91 14.07 12.94 -5.52
C SER A 91 13.13 12.80 -4.32
N ALA A 92 12.80 11.55 -3.89
CA ALA A 92 11.94 11.28 -2.75
C ALA A 92 12.75 10.76 -1.55
N ARG A 93 12.11 10.73 -0.38
CA ARG A 93 12.70 10.18 0.85
C ARG A 93 12.14 8.79 1.10
N PHE A 94 12.99 7.87 1.55
CA PHE A 94 12.59 6.51 1.89
C PHE A 94 13.18 6.05 3.22
N ALA A 95 12.38 5.33 4.02
CA ALA A 95 12.81 4.80 5.31
C ALA A 95 12.33 3.36 5.51
N VAL A 96 13.16 2.57 6.19
CA VAL A 96 12.70 1.27 6.71
C VAL A 96 11.80 1.56 7.91
N HIS A 97 10.51 1.29 7.76
CA HIS A 97 9.52 1.54 8.80
C HIS A 97 8.28 0.64 8.61
N ASP A 98 7.72 0.21 9.72
CA ASP A 98 6.51 -0.61 9.74
C ASP A 98 5.27 0.27 9.56
N CYS A 99 4.49 0.04 8.51
CA CYS A 99 3.26 0.80 8.26
C CYS A 99 2.21 0.63 9.37
N ARG A 100 2.27 -0.43 10.18
CA ARG A 100 1.43 -0.61 11.38
C ARG A 100 1.71 0.43 12.48
N ARG A 101 2.87 1.09 12.40
CA ARG A 101 3.36 2.06 13.38
C ARG A 101 3.39 3.49 12.82
N LEU A 102 2.37 3.89 12.05
CA LEU A 102 2.29 5.22 11.44
C LEU A 102 2.42 6.36 12.45
N ALA A 103 1.89 6.19 13.66
CA ALA A 103 1.96 7.21 14.71
C ALA A 103 3.40 7.56 15.12
N ASP A 104 4.35 6.64 14.97
CA ASP A 104 5.76 6.85 15.33
C ASP A 104 6.45 7.83 14.39
N LEU A 105 5.92 8.06 13.17
CA LEU A 105 6.44 9.06 12.24
C LEU A 105 6.25 10.49 12.77
N GLN A 106 5.28 10.71 13.66
CA GLN A 106 4.94 12.03 14.23
C GLN A 106 4.78 13.12 13.15
N MET A 107 4.22 12.74 12.01
CA MET A 107 4.02 13.57 10.82
C MET A 107 2.56 13.60 10.42
N ARG A 108 2.20 14.67 9.70
CA ARG A 108 0.89 14.81 9.06
C ARG A 108 1.08 14.83 7.55
N PHE A 109 0.10 14.28 6.83
CA PHE A 109 0.16 14.11 5.37
C PHE A 109 -1.10 14.68 4.71
N ASP A 110 -0.94 15.21 3.51
CA ASP A 110 -2.05 15.62 2.64
C ASP A 110 -2.62 14.42 1.87
N GLY A 111 -1.80 13.39 1.67
CA GLY A 111 -2.20 12.13 1.08
C GLY A 111 -1.43 10.94 1.66
N ILE A 112 -2.11 9.82 1.77
CA ILE A 112 -1.50 8.51 2.11
C ILE A 112 -1.94 7.52 1.02
N ILE A 113 -0.97 6.83 0.43
CA ILE A 113 -1.23 5.74 -0.50
C ILE A 113 -0.67 4.44 0.09
N CYS A 114 -1.49 3.38 0.12
CA CYS A 114 -1.10 2.02 0.52
C CYS A 114 -1.55 1.06 -0.57
N ALA A 115 -0.72 0.93 -1.61
CA ALA A 115 -0.98 0.07 -2.75
C ALA A 115 -0.47 -1.34 -2.46
N PHE A 116 -1.41 -2.27 -2.27
CA PHE A 116 -1.14 -3.69 -2.00
C PHE A 116 -0.34 -3.98 -0.72
N GLY A 117 -0.38 -3.07 0.27
CA GLY A 117 0.13 -3.33 1.61
C GLY A 117 -0.84 -4.16 2.48
N LEU A 118 -2.16 -3.92 2.33
CA LEU A 118 -3.19 -4.58 3.15
C LEU A 118 -3.14 -6.11 3.11
N PRO A 119 -2.90 -6.79 1.97
CA PRO A 119 -2.86 -8.25 1.93
C PRO A 119 -1.84 -8.88 2.90
N TYR A 120 -0.87 -8.12 3.38
CA TYR A 120 0.17 -8.58 4.32
C TYR A 120 -0.11 -8.19 5.78
N LEU A 121 -1.25 -7.56 6.05
CA LEU A 121 -1.75 -7.21 7.38
C LEU A 121 -2.89 -8.16 7.76
N SER A 122 -3.00 -8.51 9.04
CA SER A 122 -4.22 -9.17 9.52
C SER A 122 -5.43 -8.21 9.42
N PRO A 123 -6.65 -8.71 9.47
CA PRO A 123 -7.83 -7.85 9.45
C PRO A 123 -7.86 -6.80 10.57
N GLU A 124 -7.31 -7.15 11.74
CA GLU A 124 -7.18 -6.26 12.90
C GLU A 124 -6.11 -5.18 12.65
N GLU A 125 -4.96 -5.58 12.12
CA GLU A 125 -3.87 -4.68 11.74
C GLU A 125 -4.30 -3.73 10.61
N ALA A 126 -5.04 -4.21 9.62
CA ALA A 126 -5.57 -3.37 8.53
C ALA A 126 -6.56 -2.32 9.07
N THR A 127 -7.46 -2.71 9.98
CA THR A 127 -8.38 -1.77 10.63
C THR A 127 -7.62 -0.73 11.46
N ALA A 128 -6.58 -1.16 12.20
CA ALA A 128 -5.72 -0.26 12.96
C ALA A 128 -4.94 0.70 12.05
N PHE A 129 -4.41 0.20 10.92
CA PHE A 129 -3.73 1.01 9.91
C PHE A 129 -4.67 2.09 9.33
N ILE A 130 -5.89 1.73 8.94
CA ILE A 130 -6.88 2.68 8.38
C ILE A 130 -7.19 3.80 9.40
N ARG A 131 -7.37 3.43 10.67
CA ARG A 131 -7.58 4.40 11.75
C ARG A 131 -6.36 5.30 11.95
N ALA A 132 -5.16 4.74 11.97
CA ALA A 132 -3.91 5.50 12.08
C ALA A 132 -3.70 6.43 10.88
N ALA A 133 -4.04 5.98 9.67
CA ALA A 133 -4.00 6.80 8.45
C ALA A 133 -4.96 7.99 8.56
N SER A 134 -6.19 7.78 9.04
CA SER A 134 -7.11 8.90 9.31
C SER A 134 -6.49 9.91 10.28
N GLN A 135 -5.87 9.44 11.36
CA GLN A 135 -5.25 10.33 12.33
C GLN A 135 -4.03 11.07 11.78
N ALA A 136 -3.25 10.44 10.89
CA ALA A 136 -2.06 11.03 10.27
C ALA A 136 -2.36 11.95 9.06
N LEU A 137 -3.58 11.90 8.52
CA LEU A 137 -3.99 12.81 7.45
C LEU A 137 -4.37 14.19 7.98
N GLU A 138 -4.05 15.22 7.21
CA GLU A 138 -4.60 16.56 7.41
C GLU A 138 -6.12 16.56 7.14
N ARG A 139 -6.79 17.65 7.52
CA ARG A 139 -8.20 17.85 7.14
C ARG A 139 -8.30 17.85 5.61
N ASP A 140 -9.32 17.19 5.06
CA ASP A 140 -9.51 16.98 3.63
C ASP A 140 -8.40 16.15 2.96
N GLY A 141 -7.54 15.49 3.74
CA GLY A 141 -6.49 14.60 3.24
C GLY A 141 -7.06 13.35 2.59
N VAL A 142 -6.30 12.80 1.65
CA VAL A 142 -6.75 11.71 0.77
C VAL A 142 -6.04 10.41 1.11
N LEU A 143 -6.81 9.34 1.19
CA LEU A 143 -6.31 7.98 1.34
C LEU A 143 -6.60 7.18 0.07
N TYR A 144 -5.56 6.53 -0.47
CA TYR A 144 -5.69 5.46 -1.45
C TYR A 144 -5.39 4.13 -0.77
N LEU A 145 -6.25 3.15 -0.95
CA LEU A 145 -6.06 1.78 -0.49
C LEU A 145 -6.31 0.79 -1.61
N SER A 146 -5.55 -0.30 -1.63
CA SER A 146 -5.93 -1.50 -2.36
C SER A 146 -5.85 -2.77 -1.50
N ALA A 147 -6.76 -3.68 -1.76
CA ALA A 147 -6.87 -4.96 -1.08
C ALA A 147 -7.19 -6.07 -2.08
N ILE A 148 -6.83 -7.31 -1.77
CA ILE A 148 -7.23 -8.47 -2.56
C ILE A 148 -8.55 -8.99 -1.99
N LEU A 149 -9.59 -9.02 -2.85
CA LEU A 149 -10.91 -9.53 -2.47
C LEU A 149 -10.93 -11.06 -2.46
N GLY A 150 -11.59 -11.58 -1.46
CA GLY A 150 -11.84 -13.01 -1.30
C GLY A 150 -12.54 -13.31 0.02
N LYS A 151 -12.74 -14.57 0.29
CA LYS A 151 -13.29 -14.99 1.57
C LYS A 151 -12.19 -14.95 2.62
N PRO A 152 -12.43 -14.37 3.81
CA PRO A 152 -11.42 -14.33 4.87
C PRO A 152 -10.87 -15.71 5.28
N GLU A 153 -11.69 -16.76 5.18
CA GLU A 153 -11.31 -18.14 5.46
C GLU A 153 -10.32 -18.73 4.46
N ASP A 154 -10.16 -18.12 3.27
CA ASP A 154 -9.17 -18.51 2.26
C ASP A 154 -7.79 -17.90 2.53
N SER A 155 -7.68 -17.04 3.56
CA SER A 155 -6.40 -16.44 3.97
C SER A 155 -5.42 -17.49 4.47
N GLY A 156 -4.17 -17.38 4.05
CA GLY A 156 -3.17 -18.38 4.40
C GLY A 156 -1.85 -18.21 3.69
N PHE A 157 -0.97 -19.18 3.90
CA PHE A 157 0.31 -19.21 3.21
C PHE A 157 0.13 -19.59 1.74
N GLU A 158 0.61 -18.73 0.87
CA GLU A 158 0.66 -18.97 -0.58
C GLU A 158 2.12 -19.05 -1.07
N ARG A 159 2.34 -19.93 -2.04
CA ARG A 159 3.67 -20.13 -2.62
C ARG A 159 3.94 -19.10 -3.70
N CYS A 160 5.03 -18.33 -3.55
CA CYS A 160 5.55 -17.48 -4.61
C CYS A 160 6.15 -18.29 -5.76
N SER A 161 6.39 -17.64 -6.90
CA SER A 161 7.05 -18.26 -8.07
C SER A 161 8.44 -18.83 -7.77
N THR A 162 9.10 -18.34 -6.73
CA THR A 162 10.41 -18.81 -6.25
C THR A 162 10.36 -19.98 -5.29
N GLY A 163 9.13 -20.38 -4.87
CA GLY A 163 8.92 -21.44 -3.87
C GLY A 163 8.83 -20.94 -2.42
N ASP A 164 9.15 -19.69 -2.16
CA ASP A 164 9.01 -19.09 -0.84
C ASP A 164 7.51 -18.94 -0.48
N MET A 165 7.19 -18.95 0.81
CA MET A 165 5.82 -18.87 1.31
C MET A 165 5.55 -17.48 1.91
N VAL A 166 4.47 -16.85 1.45
CA VAL A 166 3.99 -15.55 1.94
C VAL A 166 2.56 -15.72 2.46
N TYR A 167 2.26 -15.15 3.60
CA TYR A 167 0.90 -15.15 4.12
C TYR A 167 0.08 -14.05 3.45
N ILE A 168 -1.03 -14.42 2.81
CA ILE A 168 -1.95 -13.50 2.13
C ILE A 168 -3.25 -13.45 2.91
N ASN A 169 -3.68 -12.23 3.26
CA ASN A 169 -5.00 -11.98 3.80
C ASN A 169 -5.94 -11.55 2.68
N TYR A 170 -7.07 -12.23 2.58
CA TYR A 170 -8.18 -11.86 1.71
C TYR A 170 -9.21 -11.06 2.50
N TYR A 171 -9.78 -10.06 1.84
CA TYR A 171 -10.74 -9.17 2.46
C TYR A 171 -12.10 -9.25 1.79
N SER A 172 -13.18 -9.19 2.59
CA SER A 172 -14.46 -8.81 2.03
C SER A 172 -14.47 -7.30 1.80
N GLU A 173 -15.05 -6.88 0.69
CA GLU A 173 -15.21 -5.47 0.35
C GLU A 173 -15.96 -4.72 1.44
N GLU A 174 -17.06 -5.32 1.94
CA GLU A 174 -17.85 -4.74 3.01
C GLU A 174 -17.02 -4.39 4.25
N ARG A 175 -16.10 -5.28 4.66
CA ARG A 175 -15.23 -5.02 5.82
C ARG A 175 -14.29 -3.85 5.58
N VAL A 176 -13.67 -3.75 4.40
CA VAL A 176 -12.77 -2.63 4.06
C VAL A 176 -13.54 -1.31 4.07
N LEU A 177 -14.69 -1.27 3.41
CA LEU A 177 -15.52 -0.06 3.33
C LEU A 177 -16.08 0.34 4.70
N TYR A 178 -16.48 -0.63 5.51
CA TYR A 178 -16.92 -0.40 6.88
C TYR A 178 -15.79 0.23 7.72
N SER A 179 -14.58 -0.34 7.67
CA SER A 179 -13.42 0.18 8.42
C SER A 179 -13.06 1.61 8.02
N LEU A 180 -13.18 1.95 6.74
CA LEU A 180 -12.98 3.32 6.24
C LEU A 180 -14.01 4.29 6.82
N ARG A 181 -15.30 3.97 6.73
CA ARG A 181 -16.38 4.82 7.25
C ARG A 181 -16.30 5.03 8.76
N GLU A 182 -16.05 3.95 9.53
CA GLU A 182 -15.84 4.03 10.98
C GLU A 182 -14.61 4.86 11.37
N SER A 183 -13.64 4.99 10.46
CA SER A 183 -12.46 5.83 10.66
C SER A 183 -12.65 7.28 10.16
N GLY A 184 -13.86 7.65 9.73
CA GLY A 184 -14.22 9.00 9.33
C GLY A 184 -13.85 9.35 7.89
N PHE A 185 -13.77 8.35 7.01
CA PHE A 185 -13.53 8.57 5.59
C PHE A 185 -14.82 8.58 4.77
N ASP A 186 -14.93 9.57 3.89
CA ASP A 186 -15.90 9.61 2.80
C ASP A 186 -15.29 8.95 1.55
N ILE A 187 -15.96 7.92 1.01
CA ILE A 187 -15.47 7.17 -0.15
C ILE A 187 -15.77 7.97 -1.42
N ILE A 188 -14.72 8.41 -2.12
CA ILE A 188 -14.82 9.16 -3.38
C ILE A 188 -14.91 8.20 -4.56
N LYS A 189 -14.07 7.17 -4.56
CA LYS A 189 -13.98 6.18 -5.62
C LYS A 189 -13.85 4.78 -5.04
N GLN A 190 -14.55 3.86 -5.67
CA GLN A 190 -14.46 2.43 -5.40
C GLN A 190 -14.47 1.69 -6.73
N SER A 191 -13.53 0.78 -6.92
CA SER A 191 -13.40 0.01 -8.15
C SER A 191 -12.93 -1.40 -7.88
N ARG A 192 -13.37 -2.33 -8.71
CA ARG A 192 -12.87 -3.71 -8.73
C ARG A 192 -12.10 -3.94 -10.01
N MET A 193 -10.91 -4.48 -9.88
CA MET A 193 -10.03 -4.79 -11.00
C MET A 193 -9.63 -6.26 -10.95
N PRO A 194 -9.48 -6.95 -12.10
CA PRO A 194 -8.84 -8.25 -12.10
C PRO A 194 -7.39 -8.10 -11.66
N SER A 195 -6.86 -9.07 -10.91
CA SER A 195 -5.43 -9.11 -10.58
C SER A 195 -4.57 -9.13 -11.86
N PRO A 196 -3.31 -8.65 -11.80
CA PRO A 196 -2.40 -8.70 -12.93
C PRO A 196 -2.32 -10.10 -13.55
N SER A 197 -2.23 -10.18 -14.88
CA SER A 197 -2.09 -11.47 -15.59
C SER A 197 -0.88 -12.29 -15.14
N THR A 198 0.12 -11.61 -14.58
CA THR A 198 1.34 -12.20 -14.00
C THR A 198 1.17 -12.69 -12.57
N ALA A 199 0.00 -12.46 -11.93
CA ALA A 199 -0.27 -12.96 -10.59
C ALA A 199 -0.35 -14.50 -10.60
N PRO A 200 0.17 -15.17 -9.55
CA PRO A 200 0.11 -16.64 -9.46
C PRO A 200 -1.31 -17.19 -9.37
N LYS A 201 -2.19 -16.42 -8.77
CA LYS A 201 -3.63 -16.73 -8.60
C LYS A 201 -4.45 -15.57 -9.17
N LYS A 202 -5.49 -15.91 -9.92
CA LYS A 202 -6.44 -14.89 -10.40
C LYS A 202 -7.36 -14.50 -9.25
N THR A 203 -7.33 -13.23 -8.90
CA THR A 203 -8.13 -12.61 -7.84
C THR A 203 -8.79 -11.34 -8.37
N THR A 204 -9.54 -10.68 -7.54
CA THR A 204 -10.09 -9.34 -7.80
C THR A 204 -9.49 -8.38 -6.79
N ASP A 205 -8.96 -7.28 -7.28
CA ASP A 205 -8.41 -6.23 -6.46
C ASP A 205 -9.48 -5.16 -6.22
N LEU A 206 -9.66 -4.79 -4.97
CA LEU A 206 -10.45 -3.63 -4.58
C LEU A 206 -9.52 -2.42 -4.52
N ILE A 207 -9.93 -1.33 -5.18
CA ILE A 207 -9.25 -0.04 -5.09
C ILE A 207 -10.21 0.98 -4.53
N VAL A 208 -9.78 1.70 -3.50
CA VAL A 208 -10.58 2.74 -2.86
C VAL A 208 -9.77 4.02 -2.76
N ILE A 209 -10.39 5.15 -3.17
CA ILE A 209 -9.91 6.50 -2.86
C ILE A 209 -10.96 7.11 -1.94
N ALA A 210 -10.50 7.63 -0.80
CA ALA A 210 -11.37 8.18 0.22
C ALA A 210 -10.78 9.48 0.80
N LYS A 211 -11.62 10.34 1.33
CA LYS A 211 -11.26 11.65 1.88
C LYS A 211 -11.62 11.71 3.36
N ARG A 212 -10.76 12.34 4.14
CA ARG A 212 -10.99 12.54 5.58
C ARG A 212 -11.83 13.77 5.86
#